data_7d03fb60002cd5733a17cb550f7e1ef4
#
_entry.id   7d03fb60002cd5733a17cb550f7e1ef4
#
_cell.length_a   1.000
_cell.length_b   1.000
_cell.length_c   1.000
_cell.angle_alpha   90.00
_cell.angle_beta   90.00
_cell.angle_gamma   90.00
#
_symmetry.space_group_name_H-M   'P 1'
#
loop_
_entity.id
_entity.type
_entity.pdbx_description
1 polymer ?
#
loop_
_entity_poly.entity_id
_entity_poly.type
_entity_poly.pdbx_seq_one_letter_code
_entity_poly.pdbx_strand_id
1 'polypeptide(L)'
;ATVKEARQLLKNMNLIDTPFLPDLPVAQLHWIIADKEECITLESLEEGMKIYDNPVGVLTNNPPFNYQMFNLNNYMQLAVENRSNTFSENLELNQYSRGMGGMGLPGDLSSQSRFVRVAFVKMNSLSGDSEEESVSQFFHILGSVDQQRGCCKLGEDKYEITLYTSCCNTDKGNLLL
;
A
#
# COMPACT_ATOMS: atom_id res chain seq x y z
N ALA A 1 22.92 -3.04 3.44
CA ALA A 1 22.21 -2.59 4.64
C ALA A 1 20.99 -3.46 4.86
N THR A 2 20.65 -3.72 6.11
CA THR A 2 19.50 -4.51 6.52
C THR A 2 18.51 -3.64 7.29
N VAL A 3 17.25 -4.08 7.38
CA VAL A 3 16.23 -3.42 8.23
C VAL A 3 16.68 -3.41 9.70
N LYS A 4 17.36 -4.47 10.15
CA LYS A 4 17.93 -4.55 11.50
C LYS A 4 18.96 -3.44 11.76
N GLU A 5 19.84 -3.18 10.81
CA GLU A 5 20.80 -2.05 10.88
C GLU A 5 20.10 -0.70 10.85
N ALA A 6 19.09 -0.55 9.96
CA ALA A 6 18.28 0.65 9.89
C ALA A 6 17.59 0.96 11.23
N ARG A 7 16.99 -0.04 11.90
CA ARG A 7 16.40 0.12 13.23
C ARG A 7 17.39 0.65 14.28
N GLN A 8 18.67 0.24 14.20
CA GLN A 8 19.69 0.74 15.15
C GLN A 8 20.04 2.20 14.86
N LEU A 9 20.17 2.57 13.57
CA LEU A 9 20.45 3.95 13.18
C LEU A 9 19.29 4.88 13.56
N LEU A 10 18.06 4.46 13.33
CA LEU A 10 16.85 5.24 13.63
C LEU A 10 16.69 5.58 15.11
N LYS A 11 17.26 4.80 16.03
CA LYS A 11 17.25 5.12 17.48
C LYS A 11 17.98 6.42 17.81
N ASN A 12 18.93 6.82 16.95
CA ASN A 12 19.76 8.02 17.14
C ASN A 12 19.41 9.13 16.16
N MET A 13 18.30 9.00 15.44
CA MET A 13 17.83 9.98 14.46
C MET A 13 16.64 10.76 15.02
N ASN A 14 16.53 12.01 14.62
CA ASN A 14 15.38 12.85 14.86
C ASN A 14 14.85 13.38 13.55
N LEU A 15 13.54 13.30 13.34
CA LEU A 15 12.88 13.94 12.20
C LEU A 15 12.48 15.33 12.64
N ILE A 16 12.94 16.33 11.89
CA ILE A 16 12.68 17.75 12.20
C ILE A 16 11.58 18.29 11.29
N ASP A 17 10.75 19.16 11.85
CA ASP A 17 9.67 19.84 11.16
C ASP A 17 10.18 21.16 10.56
N THR A 18 11.12 21.04 9.59
CA THR A 18 11.70 22.18 8.90
C THR A 18 11.44 22.07 7.41
N PRO A 19 10.79 23.07 6.78
CA PRO A 19 10.58 23.08 5.35
C PRO A 19 11.90 22.98 4.58
N PHE A 20 11.93 22.19 3.54
CA PHE A 20 13.10 22.09 2.65
C PHE A 20 13.35 23.41 1.90
N LEU A 21 12.29 24.11 1.52
CA LEU A 21 12.34 25.44 0.95
C LEU A 21 11.37 26.36 1.72
N PRO A 22 11.69 27.66 1.88
CA PRO A 22 10.87 28.60 2.65
C PRO A 22 9.40 28.71 2.22
N ASP A 23 9.16 28.52 0.92
CA ASP A 23 7.84 28.67 0.30
C ASP A 23 7.06 27.34 0.19
N LEU A 24 7.64 26.22 0.66
CA LEU A 24 6.97 24.92 0.64
C LEU A 24 6.56 24.51 2.04
N PRO A 25 5.33 24.00 2.22
CA PRO A 25 4.93 23.43 3.51
C PRO A 25 5.76 22.18 3.82
N VAL A 26 5.87 21.87 5.10
CA VAL A 26 6.45 20.58 5.53
C VAL A 26 5.59 19.46 4.98
N ALA A 27 6.23 18.51 4.28
CA ALA A 27 5.54 17.36 3.73
C ALA A 27 5.26 16.33 4.84
N GLN A 28 4.02 15.85 4.90
CA GLN A 28 3.64 14.73 5.76
C GLN A 28 4.11 13.43 5.11
N LEU A 29 5.36 13.05 5.37
CA LEU A 29 5.98 11.89 4.75
C LEU A 29 5.82 10.65 5.62
N HIS A 30 5.68 9.53 4.94
CA HIS A 30 5.73 8.19 5.48
C HIS A 30 6.84 7.42 4.75
N TRP A 31 7.60 6.61 5.47
CA TRP A 31 8.73 5.87 4.88
C TRP A 31 8.54 4.38 5.07
N ILE A 32 8.86 3.63 4.04
CA ILE A 32 8.95 2.17 4.07
C ILE A 32 10.42 1.78 3.90
N ILE A 33 10.89 0.88 4.75
CA ILE A 33 12.24 0.32 4.67
C ILE A 33 12.08 -1.20 4.70
N ALA A 34 12.61 -1.86 3.69
CA ALA A 34 12.47 -3.29 3.54
C ALA A 34 13.76 -3.96 3.08
N ASP A 35 13.95 -5.19 3.50
CA ASP A 35 14.91 -6.14 2.95
C ASP A 35 14.22 -7.49 2.69
N LYS A 36 14.99 -8.56 2.52
CA LYS A 36 14.43 -9.89 2.27
C LYS A 36 13.69 -10.48 3.46
N GLU A 37 14.01 -10.05 4.67
CA GLU A 37 13.55 -10.66 5.90
C GLU A 37 12.48 -9.81 6.59
N GLU A 38 12.63 -8.49 6.54
CA GLU A 38 11.80 -7.56 7.29
C GLU A 38 11.31 -6.38 6.44
N CYS A 39 10.17 -5.84 6.83
CA CYS A 39 9.66 -4.57 6.33
C CYS A 39 9.17 -3.74 7.51
N ILE A 40 9.54 -2.45 7.54
CA ILE A 40 9.09 -1.50 8.55
C ILE A 40 8.52 -0.24 7.91
N THR A 41 7.61 0.38 8.64
CA THR A 41 7.10 1.72 8.34
C THR A 41 7.59 2.69 9.41
N LEU A 42 8.10 3.83 8.96
CA LEU A 42 8.52 4.94 9.80
C LEU A 42 7.59 6.12 9.58
N GLU A 43 7.09 6.72 10.65
CA GLU A 43 6.22 7.89 10.62
C GLU A 43 6.61 8.88 11.71
N SER A 44 6.48 10.18 11.39
CA SER A 44 6.57 11.26 12.36
C SER A 44 5.15 11.66 12.75
N LEU A 45 4.77 11.33 13.96
CA LEU A 45 3.45 11.64 14.53
C LEU A 45 3.56 12.71 15.60
N GLU A 46 2.43 13.19 16.11
CA GLU A 46 2.39 14.21 17.18
C GLU A 46 3.14 13.75 18.44
N GLU A 47 3.07 12.44 18.77
CA GLU A 47 3.77 11.87 19.92
C GLU A 47 5.23 11.51 19.61
N GLY A 48 5.77 11.91 18.45
CA GLY A 48 7.12 11.66 17.98
C GLY A 48 7.24 10.56 16.93
N MET A 49 8.47 10.19 16.64
CA MET A 49 8.79 9.17 15.62
C MET A 49 8.33 7.78 16.05
N LYS A 50 7.58 7.11 15.19
CA LYS A 50 7.11 5.73 15.38
C LYS A 50 7.69 4.82 14.31
N ILE A 51 8.05 3.61 14.72
CA ILE A 51 8.50 2.53 13.84
C ILE A 51 7.56 1.36 14.04
N TYR A 52 6.91 0.93 12.98
CA TYR A 52 5.99 -0.20 12.96
C TYR A 52 6.58 -1.36 12.16
N ASP A 53 6.35 -2.58 12.62
CA ASP A 53 6.51 -3.75 11.76
C ASP A 53 5.42 -3.73 10.68
N ASN A 54 5.83 -3.94 9.43
CA ASN A 54 4.93 -3.89 8.29
C ASN A 54 4.80 -5.27 7.63
N PRO A 55 3.91 -6.13 8.12
CA PRO A 55 3.78 -7.50 7.61
C PRO A 55 3.15 -7.59 6.21
N VAL A 56 2.49 -6.53 5.77
CA VAL A 56 1.88 -6.48 4.42
C VAL A 56 2.83 -5.91 3.36
N GLY A 57 3.89 -5.20 3.78
CA GLY A 57 4.84 -4.56 2.89
C GLY A 57 4.20 -3.53 1.95
N VAL A 58 3.22 -2.80 2.45
CA VAL A 58 2.48 -1.74 1.74
C VAL A 58 2.50 -0.48 2.58
N LEU A 59 2.60 0.65 1.94
CA LEU A 59 2.50 1.97 2.54
C LEU A 59 1.76 2.90 1.59
N THR A 60 0.87 3.72 2.14
CA THR A 60 0.17 4.80 1.45
C THR A 60 0.37 6.10 2.23
N ASN A 61 -0.60 6.99 2.23
CA ASN A 61 -0.58 8.26 2.94
C ASN A 61 -1.36 8.17 4.27
N ASN A 62 -1.72 9.31 4.88
CA ASN A 62 -2.62 9.35 6.02
C ASN A 62 -3.91 8.55 5.81
N PRO A 63 -4.46 7.95 6.87
CA PRO A 63 -4.09 8.02 8.29
C PRO A 63 -2.81 7.21 8.61
N PRO A 64 -2.27 7.34 9.85
CA PRO A 64 -1.09 6.59 10.27
C PRO A 64 -1.21 5.08 10.07
N PHE A 65 -0.06 4.42 9.91
CA PHE A 65 0.04 3.01 9.52
C PHE A 65 -0.72 2.04 10.45
N ASN A 66 -0.71 2.28 11.77
CA ASN A 66 -1.46 1.45 12.71
C ASN A 66 -2.99 1.48 12.45
N TYR A 67 -3.53 2.63 12.01
CA TYR A 67 -4.93 2.74 11.60
C TYR A 67 -5.20 2.01 10.28
N GLN A 68 -4.26 2.07 9.33
CA GLN A 68 -4.33 1.31 8.09
C GLN A 68 -4.40 -0.20 8.38
N MET A 69 -3.52 -0.69 9.25
CA MET A 69 -3.50 -2.09 9.67
C MET A 69 -4.78 -2.49 10.41
N PHE A 70 -5.25 -1.65 11.34
CA PHE A 70 -6.52 -1.91 12.04
C PHE A 70 -7.71 -2.00 11.07
N ASN A 71 -7.75 -1.13 10.06
CA ASN A 71 -8.81 -1.11 9.06
C ASN A 71 -8.91 -2.41 8.25
N LEU A 72 -7.82 -3.17 8.08
CA LEU A 72 -7.87 -4.46 7.40
C LEU A 72 -8.84 -5.46 8.05
N ASN A 73 -9.13 -5.32 9.34
CA ASN A 73 -10.11 -6.16 10.04
C ASN A 73 -11.52 -6.05 9.42
N ASN A 74 -11.86 -4.91 8.82
CA ASN A 74 -13.14 -4.71 8.16
C ASN A 74 -13.26 -5.48 6.84
N TYR A 75 -12.17 -6.07 6.37
CA TYR A 75 -12.05 -6.74 5.07
C TYR A 75 -11.68 -8.22 5.16
N MET A 76 -11.79 -8.82 6.34
CA MET A 76 -11.50 -10.25 6.57
C MET A 76 -12.38 -11.18 5.72
N GLN A 77 -13.50 -10.69 5.20
CA GLN A 77 -14.37 -11.45 4.31
C GLN A 77 -13.85 -11.56 2.87
N LEU A 78 -12.85 -10.75 2.48
CA LEU A 78 -12.27 -10.84 1.15
C LEU A 78 -11.58 -12.19 0.94
N ALA A 79 -11.72 -12.75 -0.26
CA ALA A 79 -11.12 -14.02 -0.64
C ALA A 79 -10.80 -14.04 -2.14
N VAL A 80 -9.83 -14.85 -2.55
CA VAL A 80 -9.55 -15.11 -3.96
C VAL A 80 -10.60 -16.03 -4.59
N GLU A 81 -11.19 -16.90 -3.79
CA GLU A 81 -12.23 -17.83 -4.19
C GLU A 81 -13.62 -17.24 -3.95
N ASN A 82 -14.55 -17.60 -4.79
CA ASN A 82 -15.96 -17.25 -4.58
C ASN A 82 -16.50 -17.98 -3.34
N ARG A 83 -17.28 -17.27 -2.55
CA ARG A 83 -17.90 -17.81 -1.33
C ARG A 83 -19.26 -18.43 -1.62
N SER A 84 -19.61 -19.45 -0.84
CA SER A 84 -20.98 -19.94 -0.76
C SER A 84 -21.91 -18.90 -0.10
N ASN A 85 -23.22 -19.10 -0.30
CA ASN A 85 -24.21 -18.27 0.36
C ASN A 85 -24.13 -18.43 1.89
N THR A 86 -23.80 -17.34 2.57
CA THR A 86 -23.80 -17.22 4.04
C THR A 86 -24.78 -16.15 4.51
N PHE A 87 -25.56 -15.56 3.59
CA PHE A 87 -26.51 -14.49 3.91
C PHE A 87 -27.70 -15.00 4.71
N SER A 88 -28.32 -16.09 4.27
CA SER A 88 -29.41 -16.77 4.97
C SER A 88 -29.61 -18.17 4.39
N GLU A 89 -29.89 -19.13 5.25
CA GLU A 89 -30.26 -20.50 4.84
C GLU A 89 -31.62 -20.54 4.14
N ASN A 90 -32.48 -19.56 4.41
CA ASN A 90 -33.83 -19.47 3.85
C ASN A 90 -33.90 -18.72 2.51
N LEU A 91 -32.76 -18.28 1.98
CA LEU A 91 -32.68 -17.54 0.71
C LEU A 91 -31.61 -18.17 -0.19
N GLU A 92 -32.03 -18.67 -1.34
CA GLU A 92 -31.13 -19.18 -2.34
C GLU A 92 -30.46 -18.01 -3.10
N LEU A 93 -29.14 -17.88 -2.94
CA LEU A 93 -28.32 -16.91 -3.66
C LEU A 93 -27.19 -17.67 -4.37
N ASN A 94 -27.03 -17.40 -5.65
CA ASN A 94 -26.10 -18.10 -6.51
C ASN A 94 -24.99 -17.18 -7.02
N GLN A 95 -23.79 -17.75 -7.17
CA GLN A 95 -22.67 -17.07 -7.83
C GLN A 95 -23.00 -16.88 -9.32
N TYR A 96 -22.77 -15.67 -9.84
CA TYR A 96 -23.03 -15.34 -11.24
C TYR A 96 -21.76 -14.99 -12.04
N SER A 97 -20.61 -14.83 -11.36
CA SER A 97 -19.31 -14.57 -12.02
C SER A 97 -18.13 -15.09 -11.19
N ARG A 98 -16.96 -15.14 -11.81
CA ARG A 98 -15.69 -15.33 -11.10
C ARG A 98 -15.28 -14.03 -10.41
N GLY A 99 -14.43 -14.12 -9.38
CA GLY A 99 -13.92 -12.97 -8.63
C GLY A 99 -14.88 -12.38 -7.60
N MET A 100 -16.03 -13.01 -7.35
CA MET A 100 -17.00 -12.54 -6.35
C MET A 100 -16.46 -12.63 -4.91
N GLY A 101 -15.40 -13.39 -4.66
CA GLY A 101 -14.70 -13.38 -3.37
C GLY A 101 -14.10 -12.01 -3.01
N GLY A 102 -13.81 -11.19 -4.02
CA GLY A 102 -13.34 -9.81 -3.88
C GLY A 102 -14.46 -8.76 -3.69
N MET A 103 -15.72 -9.17 -3.56
CA MET A 103 -16.81 -8.22 -3.35
C MET A 103 -16.64 -7.47 -2.02
N GLY A 104 -16.69 -6.13 -2.10
CA GLY A 104 -16.37 -5.24 -0.98
C GLY A 104 -14.94 -4.73 -0.96
N LEU A 105 -14.08 -5.18 -1.89
CA LEU A 105 -12.77 -4.57 -2.09
C LEU A 105 -12.96 -3.10 -2.50
N PRO A 106 -12.40 -2.11 -1.75
CA PRO A 106 -12.70 -0.71 -2.00
C PRO A 106 -12.09 -0.23 -3.31
N GLY A 107 -12.85 0.50 -4.10
CA GLY A 107 -12.47 0.99 -5.44
C GLY A 107 -12.14 2.47 -5.51
N ASP A 108 -12.40 3.25 -4.45
CA ASP A 108 -12.11 4.68 -4.44
C ASP A 108 -10.61 4.99 -4.30
N LEU A 109 -10.25 6.25 -4.52
CA LEU A 109 -8.87 6.72 -4.61
C LEU A 109 -8.28 7.19 -3.27
N SER A 110 -9.02 7.09 -2.16
CA SER A 110 -8.49 7.46 -0.85
C SER A 110 -7.29 6.59 -0.45
N SER A 111 -6.43 7.15 0.37
CA SER A 111 -5.25 6.44 0.88
C SER A 111 -5.62 5.11 1.55
N GLN A 112 -6.69 5.12 2.33
CA GLN A 112 -7.15 3.95 3.07
C GLN A 112 -7.67 2.85 2.14
N SER A 113 -8.44 3.22 1.12
CA SER A 113 -8.93 2.27 0.12
C SER A 113 -7.82 1.72 -0.77
N ARG A 114 -6.86 2.56 -1.15
CA ARG A 114 -5.66 2.13 -1.89
C ARG A 114 -4.82 1.16 -1.06
N PHE A 115 -4.66 1.42 0.25
CA PHE A 115 -3.94 0.52 1.16
C PHE A 115 -4.57 -0.87 1.18
N VAL A 116 -5.89 -0.96 1.46
CA VAL A 116 -6.63 -2.24 1.48
C VAL A 116 -6.50 -2.97 0.16
N ARG A 117 -6.73 -2.26 -0.95
CA ARG A 117 -6.71 -2.85 -2.30
C ARG A 117 -5.35 -3.41 -2.66
N VAL A 118 -4.28 -2.62 -2.48
CA VAL A 118 -2.92 -3.08 -2.78
C VAL A 118 -2.46 -4.18 -1.83
N ALA A 119 -2.82 -4.12 -0.54
CA ALA A 119 -2.50 -5.17 0.42
C ALA A 119 -3.15 -6.50 0.01
N PHE A 120 -4.45 -6.49 -0.32
CA PHE A 120 -5.16 -7.68 -0.78
C PHE A 120 -4.55 -8.23 -2.08
N VAL A 121 -4.34 -7.38 -3.08
CA VAL A 121 -3.79 -7.79 -4.37
C VAL A 121 -2.38 -8.34 -4.20
N LYS A 122 -1.49 -7.63 -3.50
CA LYS A 122 -0.10 -8.06 -3.28
C LYS A 122 -0.01 -9.39 -2.55
N MET A 123 -0.77 -9.57 -1.48
CA MET A 123 -0.68 -10.77 -0.63
C MET A 123 -1.27 -12.03 -1.28
N ASN A 124 -2.12 -11.85 -2.31
CA ASN A 124 -2.75 -12.96 -3.02
C ASN A 124 -2.23 -13.13 -4.45
N SER A 125 -1.34 -12.25 -4.91
CA SER A 125 -0.72 -12.36 -6.22
C SER A 125 0.34 -13.44 -6.24
N LEU A 126 0.47 -14.11 -7.38
CA LEU A 126 1.53 -15.08 -7.65
C LEU A 126 2.51 -14.46 -8.65
N SER A 127 3.78 -14.44 -8.30
CA SER A 127 4.86 -14.10 -9.23
C SER A 127 5.38 -15.38 -9.89
N GLY A 128 5.90 -15.26 -11.12
CA GLY A 128 6.68 -16.31 -11.74
C GLY A 128 8.10 -16.38 -11.18
N ASP A 129 8.87 -17.35 -11.67
CA ASP A 129 10.23 -17.61 -11.19
C ASP A 129 11.29 -16.69 -11.82
N SER A 130 10.95 -16.00 -12.91
CA SER A 130 11.86 -15.08 -13.59
C SER A 130 11.75 -13.64 -13.05
N GLU A 131 12.82 -12.87 -13.22
CA GLU A 131 12.81 -11.43 -12.92
C GLU A 131 11.76 -10.70 -13.75
N GLU A 132 11.64 -11.02 -15.03
CA GLU A 132 10.71 -10.39 -15.95
C GLU A 132 9.25 -10.59 -15.51
N GLU A 133 8.88 -11.81 -15.11
CA GLU A 133 7.55 -12.11 -14.57
C GLU A 133 7.31 -11.39 -13.24
N SER A 134 8.30 -11.35 -12.34
CA SER A 134 8.18 -10.66 -11.05
C SER A 134 8.03 -9.15 -11.22
N VAL A 135 8.79 -8.55 -12.14
CA VAL A 135 8.67 -7.11 -12.48
C VAL A 135 7.31 -6.82 -13.12
N SER A 136 6.88 -7.65 -14.07
CA SER A 136 5.55 -7.53 -14.67
C SER A 136 4.45 -7.58 -13.61
N GLN A 137 4.51 -8.55 -12.71
CA GLN A 137 3.54 -8.69 -11.63
C GLN A 137 3.56 -7.49 -10.68
N PHE A 138 4.74 -6.94 -10.37
CA PHE A 138 4.86 -5.74 -9.55
C PHE A 138 4.10 -4.54 -10.16
N PHE A 139 4.24 -4.31 -11.46
CA PHE A 139 3.52 -3.24 -12.15
C PHE A 139 2.01 -3.50 -12.19
N HIS A 140 1.56 -4.75 -12.33
CA HIS A 140 0.14 -5.10 -12.24
C HIS A 140 -0.44 -4.83 -10.85
N ILE A 141 0.33 -5.14 -9.79
CA ILE A 141 -0.09 -4.85 -8.40
C ILE A 141 -0.29 -3.34 -8.22
N LEU A 142 0.70 -2.51 -8.60
CA LEU A 142 0.61 -1.07 -8.45
C LEU A 142 -0.39 -0.42 -9.39
N GLY A 143 -0.58 -0.95 -10.60
CA GLY A 143 -1.62 -0.50 -11.53
C GLY A 143 -3.04 -0.59 -10.94
N SER A 144 -3.26 -1.46 -9.95
CA SER A 144 -4.54 -1.56 -9.26
C SER A 144 -4.91 -0.30 -8.45
N VAL A 145 -3.95 0.58 -8.19
CA VAL A 145 -4.11 1.82 -7.40
C VAL A 145 -3.70 3.08 -8.15
N ASP A 146 -3.53 2.99 -9.47
CA ASP A 146 -3.27 4.16 -10.32
C ASP A 146 -4.38 5.20 -10.18
N GLN A 147 -3.97 6.46 -10.11
CA GLN A 147 -4.87 7.61 -10.03
C GLN A 147 -4.96 8.28 -11.40
N GLN A 148 -6.15 8.27 -11.98
CA GLN A 148 -6.41 8.85 -13.29
C GLN A 148 -6.66 10.35 -13.20
N ARG A 149 -6.21 11.09 -14.22
CA ARG A 149 -6.46 12.52 -14.31
C ARG A 149 -7.97 12.81 -14.30
N GLY A 150 -8.38 13.75 -13.44
CA GLY A 150 -9.76 14.18 -13.31
C GLY A 150 -10.55 13.49 -12.20
N CYS A 151 -10.04 12.37 -11.65
CA CYS A 151 -10.75 11.60 -10.63
C CYS A 151 -10.47 12.05 -9.19
N CYS A 152 -9.36 12.75 -8.94
CA CYS A 152 -9.01 13.31 -7.63
C CYS A 152 -8.63 14.79 -7.78
N LYS A 153 -9.56 15.69 -7.46
CA LYS A 153 -9.38 17.14 -7.61
C LYS A 153 -8.73 17.74 -6.37
N LEU A 154 -7.65 18.49 -6.56
CA LEU A 154 -6.92 19.23 -5.51
C LEU A 154 -7.31 20.72 -5.43
N GLY A 155 -7.82 21.29 -6.50
CA GLY A 155 -8.19 22.71 -6.62
C GLY A 155 -8.65 23.03 -8.03
N GLU A 156 -8.68 24.30 -8.40
CA GLU A 156 -8.99 24.68 -9.78
C GLU A 156 -7.92 24.13 -10.72
N ASP A 157 -8.33 23.31 -11.70
CA ASP A 157 -7.51 22.71 -12.75
C ASP A 157 -6.30 21.87 -12.27
N LYS A 158 -6.29 21.48 -10.98
CA LYS A 158 -5.26 20.61 -10.41
C LYS A 158 -5.86 19.27 -9.96
N TYR A 159 -5.17 18.19 -10.34
CA TYR A 159 -5.59 16.84 -10.05
C TYR A 159 -4.42 16.03 -9.51
N GLU A 160 -4.69 15.18 -8.53
CA GLU A 160 -3.76 14.12 -8.13
C GLU A 160 -3.81 13.00 -9.18
N ILE A 161 -2.64 12.62 -9.69
CA ILE A 161 -2.51 11.59 -10.72
C ILE A 161 -1.25 10.75 -10.47
N THR A 162 -1.26 9.51 -10.88
CA THR A 162 -0.04 8.70 -10.98
C THR A 162 0.76 9.20 -12.19
N LEU A 163 1.95 9.75 -11.93
CA LEU A 163 2.84 10.24 -12.99
C LEU A 163 3.64 9.09 -13.61
N TYR A 164 4.16 8.22 -12.77
CA TYR A 164 4.88 7.01 -13.16
C TYR A 164 4.94 6.03 -11.99
N THR A 165 5.25 4.79 -12.29
CA THR A 165 5.49 3.73 -11.32
C THR A 165 6.91 3.22 -11.53
N SER A 166 7.66 3.03 -10.45
CA SER A 166 9.02 2.49 -10.50
C SER A 166 9.14 1.20 -9.69
N CYS A 167 9.95 0.28 -10.18
CA CYS A 167 10.28 -0.97 -9.52
C CYS A 167 11.78 -1.02 -9.23
N CYS A 168 12.15 -1.40 -8.01
CA CYS A 168 13.55 -1.60 -7.64
C CYS A 168 13.82 -3.08 -7.40
N ASN A 169 14.69 -3.68 -8.23
CA ASN A 169 15.24 -4.99 -7.96
C ASN A 169 16.41 -4.84 -6.99
N THR A 170 16.19 -5.14 -5.73
CA THR A 170 17.19 -4.96 -4.66
C THR A 170 18.33 -5.97 -4.71
N ASP A 171 18.13 -7.13 -5.34
CA ASP A 171 19.19 -8.14 -5.52
C ASP A 171 20.22 -7.71 -6.56
N LYS A 172 19.77 -7.04 -7.62
CA LYS A 172 20.62 -6.56 -8.71
C LYS A 172 20.96 -5.08 -8.59
N GLY A 173 20.30 -4.33 -7.73
CA GLY A 173 20.45 -2.88 -7.61
C GLY A 173 19.93 -2.11 -8.83
N ASN A 174 18.97 -2.65 -9.55
CA ASN A 174 18.38 -2.04 -10.74
C ASN A 174 17.10 -1.31 -10.41
N LEU A 175 16.95 -0.10 -10.96
CA LEU A 175 15.69 0.65 -10.97
C LEU A 175 15.05 0.54 -12.36
N LEU A 176 13.79 0.17 -12.40
CA LEU A 176 12.96 0.00 -13.60
C LEU A 176 11.78 0.98 -13.53
N LEU A 177 11.42 1.54 -14.69
CA LEU A 177 10.31 2.50 -14.87
C LEU A 177 9.31 1.92 -15.86
#